data_86e37c7a8cf7229de95fb87a62fba7f4
#
_entry.id   86e37c7a8cf7229de95fb87a62fba7f4
#
_cell.length_a   1.000
_cell.length_b   1.000
_cell.length_c   1.000
_cell.angle_alpha   90.00
_cell.angle_beta   90.00
_cell.angle_gamma   90.00
#
_symmetry.space_group_name_H-M   'P 1'
#
loop_
_entity.id
_entity.type
_entity.pdbx_description
1 polymer ?
#
loop_
_entity_poly.entity_id
_entity_poly.type
_entity_poly.pdbx_seq_one_letter_code
_entity_poly.pdbx_strand_id
1 'polypeptide(L)'
;MGGYMLEGYLSGLEENEIRFISENHKDFRVIVDEEHFFCLQHERIEKDIVEGYLFNNYNFKMFGCIYNGRSISCKGYVYSSSNNPPDELLQFDRIIFTGKPIDIFAGGSANVMKKIDDGIDWNERLYAIEPRYWNEINTKYPAIVNGIFCEVGINYTIYYNDRWGERNIGTCTPRFCIDFKESVGIEIIPDCYLWVFDFMKFLSFRRNIKFDEIKIFKRNEEEKFEKTGIVHFRTIDRSEYTNSDLNTILTRDIGDKFGELFQYIAERRQRDTSDELFVPDNDTEYKNLTHTSFLECALSFEGEYDRTQETKMETNIEFQKIKQLANDVAINESCKLVDQDESDSLREELLEYIKKGFESAAEELEEQQTSRKKKDKIAKYAKKILDDLDKIDFSLEEQFNNVLKKYADILNDYKKMLAQRMKIRFEGNINLGQIFSKMRNEIGHGHPKELEDIHAYTYQLARCMIYVMILDNTGISHDAIKRIIHKIF
;
A
#
# COMPACT_ATOMS: atom_id res chain seq x y z
N MET A 1 30.64 -4.97 3.65
CA MET A 1 30.34 -3.88 4.59
C MET A 1 30.58 -4.43 5.99
N GLY A 2 31.56 -3.92 6.73
CA GLY A 2 31.79 -4.30 8.12
C GLY A 2 30.59 -3.82 8.92
N GLY A 3 29.88 -4.77 9.54
CA GLY A 3 28.73 -4.44 10.36
C GLY A 3 29.19 -3.60 11.55
N TYR A 4 28.72 -2.36 11.61
CA TYR A 4 28.90 -1.56 12.82
C TYR A 4 27.99 -2.15 13.89
N MET A 5 28.61 -2.52 15.01
CA MET A 5 27.89 -2.97 16.20
C MET A 5 27.14 -1.78 16.80
N LEU A 6 25.86 -1.93 17.01
CA LEU A 6 25.06 -0.98 17.79
C LEU A 6 25.05 -1.42 19.24
N GLU A 7 25.35 -0.50 20.14
CA GLU A 7 25.31 -0.74 21.58
C GLU A 7 24.82 0.52 22.28
N GLY A 8 23.94 0.33 23.30
CA GLY A 8 23.35 1.46 23.99
C GLY A 8 22.41 1.02 25.11
N TYR A 9 21.60 1.95 25.55
CA TYR A 9 20.59 1.76 26.59
C TYR A 9 19.20 2.12 26.05
N LEU A 10 18.20 1.38 26.51
CA LEU A 10 16.78 1.62 26.24
C LEU A 10 16.09 1.99 27.56
N SER A 11 15.21 2.96 27.50
CA SER A 11 14.38 3.43 28.61
C SER A 11 12.91 3.10 28.36
N GLY A 12 12.14 2.97 29.43
CA GLY A 12 10.69 2.79 29.35
C GLY A 12 10.20 1.37 29.06
N LEU A 13 11.06 0.36 28.98
CA LEU A 13 10.68 -1.05 28.96
C LEU A 13 10.47 -1.59 30.37
N GLU A 14 11.24 -1.10 31.33
CA GLU A 14 11.19 -1.40 32.75
C GLU A 14 11.47 -0.14 33.60
N GLU A 15 11.49 -0.30 34.92
CA GLU A 15 11.84 0.80 35.85
C GLU A 15 13.29 1.28 35.67
N ASN A 16 14.17 0.41 35.19
CA ASN A 16 15.58 0.70 34.93
C ASN A 16 15.92 0.69 33.43
N GLU A 17 16.98 1.39 33.06
CA GLU A 17 17.54 1.35 31.70
C GLU A 17 18.10 -0.03 31.36
N ILE A 18 17.74 -0.53 30.18
CA ILE A 18 18.15 -1.84 29.69
C ILE A 18 19.28 -1.68 28.68
N ARG A 19 20.46 -2.26 28.97
CA ARG A 19 21.56 -2.29 28.00
C ARG A 19 21.27 -3.29 26.88
N PHE A 20 21.53 -2.89 25.64
CA PHE A 20 21.37 -3.75 24.46
C PHE A 20 22.62 -3.74 23.56
N ILE A 21 22.74 -4.79 22.75
CA ILE A 21 23.74 -4.92 21.70
C ILE A 21 23.10 -5.51 20.43
N SER A 22 23.50 -5.00 19.25
CA SER A 22 23.12 -5.57 17.96
C SER A 22 24.32 -5.59 17.03
N GLU A 23 24.70 -6.79 16.55
CA GLU A 23 25.81 -7.00 15.64
C GLU A 23 25.41 -6.86 14.17
N ASN A 24 24.13 -7.02 13.87
CA ASN A 24 23.61 -7.15 12.50
C ASN A 24 22.48 -6.18 12.17
N HIS A 25 22.16 -5.22 13.04
CA HIS A 25 21.05 -4.27 12.90
C HIS A 25 19.64 -4.92 12.81
N LYS A 26 19.54 -6.22 13.04
CA LYS A 26 18.29 -6.98 12.95
C LYS A 26 17.86 -7.57 14.28
N ASP A 27 18.83 -8.06 15.03
CA ASP A 27 18.62 -8.76 16.30
C ASP A 27 19.24 -7.96 17.43
N PHE A 28 18.43 -7.54 18.39
CA PHE A 28 18.85 -6.79 19.56
C PHE A 28 18.85 -7.72 20.77
N ARG A 29 20.02 -8.02 21.28
CA ARG A 29 20.19 -8.81 22.50
C ARG A 29 20.23 -7.88 23.70
N VAL A 30 19.52 -8.24 24.74
CA VAL A 30 19.54 -7.53 26.01
C VAL A 30 20.66 -8.09 26.87
N ILE A 31 21.45 -7.20 27.43
CA ILE A 31 22.48 -7.54 28.42
C ILE A 31 21.86 -7.32 29.79
N VAL A 32 21.50 -8.41 30.46
CA VAL A 32 20.83 -8.39 31.77
C VAL A 32 21.81 -8.85 32.82
N ASP A 33 21.87 -8.14 33.96
CA ASP A 33 22.59 -8.58 35.14
C ASP A 33 21.93 -9.83 35.76
N GLU A 34 22.70 -10.68 36.42
CA GLU A 34 22.20 -11.96 36.94
C GLU A 34 20.99 -11.80 37.90
N GLU A 35 20.90 -10.70 38.63
CA GLU A 35 19.77 -10.41 39.53
C GLU A 35 18.47 -10.10 38.83
N HIS A 36 18.51 -9.41 37.66
CA HIS A 36 17.33 -9.08 36.87
C HIS A 36 16.89 -10.21 35.93
N PHE A 37 17.76 -11.18 35.67
CA PHE A 37 17.51 -12.29 34.76
C PHE A 37 16.29 -13.13 35.13
N PHE A 38 16.04 -13.34 36.43
CA PHE A 38 14.92 -14.15 36.93
C PHE A 38 13.56 -13.44 36.88
N CYS A 39 13.55 -12.10 36.96
CA CYS A 39 12.31 -11.32 36.89
C CYS A 39 11.79 -11.20 35.47
N LEU A 40 12.66 -11.13 34.46
CA LEU A 40 12.33 -10.82 33.06
C LEU A 40 11.92 -12.04 32.21
N GLN A 41 12.05 -13.26 32.74
CA GLN A 41 11.82 -14.49 31.93
C GLN A 41 10.36 -14.75 31.53
N HIS A 42 9.39 -14.03 32.07
CA HIS A 42 7.97 -14.41 31.97
C HIS A 42 7.07 -13.32 31.33
N GLU A 43 7.54 -12.12 31.11
CA GLU A 43 6.72 -11.05 30.54
C GLU A 43 7.11 -10.72 29.10
N ARG A 44 6.15 -10.88 28.20
CA ARG A 44 6.19 -10.35 26.86
C ARG A 44 5.64 -8.93 26.90
N ILE A 45 6.51 -7.93 26.70
CA ILE A 45 6.13 -6.52 26.67
C ILE A 45 6.07 -6.07 25.22
N GLU A 46 4.95 -5.47 24.82
CA GLU A 46 4.77 -4.87 23.51
C GLU A 46 4.67 -3.34 23.67
N LYS A 47 5.45 -2.61 22.89
CA LYS A 47 5.42 -1.14 22.85
C LYS A 47 5.59 -0.62 21.43
N ASP A 48 4.81 0.40 21.08
CA ASP A 48 4.88 1.02 19.76
C ASP A 48 6.20 1.76 19.56
N ILE A 49 6.66 2.49 20.59
CA ILE A 49 7.94 3.21 20.58
C ILE A 49 8.69 2.93 21.88
N VAL A 50 9.97 2.63 21.73
CA VAL A 50 10.93 2.53 22.83
C VAL A 50 12.05 3.51 22.58
N GLU A 51 12.35 4.33 23.57
CA GLU A 51 13.40 5.35 23.52
C GLU A 51 14.71 4.84 24.11
N GLY A 52 15.83 5.45 23.71
CA GLY A 52 17.14 5.12 24.24
C GLY A 52 18.24 5.98 23.67
N TYR A 53 19.47 5.60 23.94
CA TYR A 53 20.65 6.25 23.40
C TYR A 53 21.75 5.21 23.12
N LEU A 54 22.56 5.49 22.11
CA LEU A 54 23.77 4.72 21.80
C LEU A 54 24.95 5.20 22.64
N PHE A 55 25.96 4.36 22.82
CA PHE A 55 27.15 4.71 23.61
C PHE A 55 27.95 5.94 23.11
N ASN A 56 27.75 6.32 21.87
CA ASN A 56 28.27 7.56 21.31
C ASN A 56 27.38 8.78 21.53
N ASN A 57 26.41 8.70 22.45
CA ASN A 57 25.43 9.72 22.80
C ASN A 57 24.45 10.10 21.67
N TYR A 58 24.26 9.23 20.67
CA TYR A 58 23.21 9.41 19.69
C TYR A 58 21.86 8.97 20.26
N ASN A 59 20.85 9.81 20.13
CA ASN A 59 19.49 9.45 20.46
C ASN A 59 19.04 8.29 19.58
N PHE A 60 18.31 7.36 20.17
CA PHE A 60 17.87 6.13 19.55
C PHE A 60 16.42 5.85 19.90
N LYS A 61 15.62 5.48 18.88
CA LYS A 61 14.21 5.08 19.09
C LYS A 61 13.88 3.89 18.23
N MET A 62 13.16 2.92 18.79
CA MET A 62 12.72 1.70 18.11
C MET A 62 11.20 1.75 17.91
N PHE A 63 10.71 1.16 16.82
CA PHE A 63 9.30 1.09 16.45
C PHE A 63 8.77 -0.33 16.50
N GLY A 64 7.55 -0.51 17.04
CA GLY A 64 6.85 -1.80 17.08
C GLY A 64 7.67 -2.87 17.78
N CYS A 65 8.03 -2.61 19.03
CA CYS A 65 8.93 -3.43 19.84
C CYS A 65 8.19 -4.56 20.54
N ILE A 66 8.80 -5.75 20.51
CA ILE A 66 8.41 -6.90 21.32
C ILE A 66 9.63 -7.32 22.11
N TYR A 67 9.52 -7.21 23.43
CA TYR A 67 10.54 -7.59 24.38
C TYR A 67 10.18 -8.93 25.05
N ASN A 68 11.14 -9.84 25.18
CA ASN A 68 10.95 -11.17 25.73
C ASN A 68 12.00 -11.54 26.81
N GLY A 69 12.55 -10.56 27.50
CA GLY A 69 13.53 -10.74 28.57
C GLY A 69 14.98 -10.94 28.10
N ARG A 70 15.22 -11.46 26.91
CA ARG A 70 16.58 -11.71 26.36
C ARG A 70 16.86 -10.99 25.05
N SER A 71 15.81 -10.67 24.33
CA SER A 71 15.91 -10.02 23.04
C SER A 71 14.77 -9.04 22.81
N ILE A 72 15.03 -8.06 21.97
CA ILE A 72 14.03 -7.14 21.50
C ILE A 72 13.92 -7.35 19.99
N SER A 73 12.71 -7.63 19.54
CA SER A 73 12.39 -7.59 18.13
C SER A 73 11.67 -6.27 17.84
N CYS A 74 12.04 -5.57 16.79
CA CYS A 74 11.38 -4.34 16.37
C CYS A 74 11.10 -4.35 14.87
N LYS A 75 10.13 -3.54 14.42
CA LYS A 75 9.86 -3.31 12.99
C LYS A 75 10.95 -2.45 12.35
N GLY A 76 11.47 -1.50 13.12
CA GLY A 76 12.53 -0.60 12.69
C GLY A 76 13.02 0.28 13.82
N TYR A 77 14.02 1.12 13.53
CA TYR A 77 14.57 2.08 14.48
C TYR A 77 15.12 3.31 13.75
N VAL A 78 15.26 4.39 14.49
CA VAL A 78 15.92 5.63 14.06
C VAL A 78 16.97 6.03 15.08
N TYR A 79 18.10 6.58 14.60
CA TYR A 79 19.08 7.22 15.45
C TYR A 79 19.50 8.57 14.89
N SER A 80 19.90 9.49 15.78
CA SER A 80 20.32 10.84 15.37
C SER A 80 21.60 10.78 14.52
N SER A 81 21.75 11.73 13.61
CA SER A 81 22.92 11.84 12.74
C SER A 81 24.06 12.67 13.37
N SER A 82 23.80 13.30 14.50
CA SER A 82 24.72 14.16 15.25
C SER A 82 24.39 14.09 16.74
N ASN A 83 25.27 14.62 17.58
CA ASN A 83 25.06 14.73 19.04
C ASN A 83 24.03 15.83 19.41
N ASN A 84 22.96 15.91 18.66
CA ASN A 84 21.90 16.89 18.89
C ASN A 84 21.11 16.56 20.16
N PRO A 85 20.50 17.56 20.81
CA PRO A 85 19.67 17.34 21.98
C PRO A 85 18.56 16.31 21.75
N PRO A 86 18.13 15.58 22.80
CA PRO A 86 17.12 14.52 22.70
C PRO A 86 15.84 14.93 21.95
N ASP A 87 15.42 16.18 22.10
CA ASP A 87 14.17 16.69 21.57
C ASP A 87 14.19 16.94 20.05
N GLU A 88 15.35 17.06 19.41
CA GLU A 88 15.45 17.29 17.97
C GLU A 88 15.12 16.07 17.12
N LEU A 89 15.14 14.87 17.71
CA LEU A 89 14.75 13.63 17.02
C LEU A 89 13.24 13.36 17.06
N LEU A 90 12.48 14.17 17.79
CA LEU A 90 11.04 13.94 17.97
C LEU A 90 10.20 14.34 16.77
N GLN A 91 10.70 15.25 15.94
CA GLN A 91 9.99 15.80 14.79
C GLN A 91 10.89 15.93 13.58
N PHE A 92 10.29 15.80 12.40
CA PHE A 92 10.97 16.02 11.12
C PHE A 92 10.03 16.65 10.09
N ASP A 93 10.63 17.27 9.07
CA ASP A 93 9.90 17.95 7.99
C ASP A 93 10.06 17.26 6.64
N ARG A 94 11.03 16.34 6.53
CA ARG A 94 11.30 15.59 5.31
C ARG A 94 11.81 14.19 5.63
N ILE A 95 11.31 13.21 4.87
CA ILE A 95 11.88 11.88 4.82
C ILE A 95 12.32 11.54 3.40
N ILE A 96 13.48 10.93 3.27
CA ILE A 96 14.11 10.60 1.98
C ILE A 96 14.41 9.10 1.94
N PHE A 97 14.10 8.49 0.80
CA PHE A 97 14.38 7.09 0.50
C PHE A 97 15.34 7.01 -0.70
N THR A 98 16.29 6.08 -0.65
CA THR A 98 17.19 5.74 -1.77
C THR A 98 17.21 4.24 -2.00
N GLY A 99 17.56 3.81 -3.20
CA GLY A 99 17.71 2.40 -3.55
C GLY A 99 17.35 2.12 -5.00
N LYS A 100 17.74 0.95 -5.47
CA LYS A 100 17.57 0.51 -6.86
C LYS A 100 16.14 0.68 -7.43
N PRO A 101 15.04 0.42 -6.68
CA PRO A 101 13.70 0.68 -7.19
C PRO A 101 13.45 2.15 -7.53
N ILE A 102 14.00 3.07 -6.73
CA ILE A 102 13.88 4.52 -6.93
C ILE A 102 14.73 4.96 -8.12
N ASP A 103 15.95 4.42 -8.26
CA ASP A 103 16.83 4.71 -9.39
C ASP A 103 16.15 4.34 -10.72
N ILE A 104 15.48 3.20 -10.77
CA ILE A 104 14.75 2.74 -11.96
C ILE A 104 13.52 3.60 -12.20
N PHE A 105 12.71 3.86 -11.16
CA PHE A 105 11.49 4.68 -11.26
C PHE A 105 11.80 6.10 -11.79
N ALA A 106 12.90 6.67 -11.37
CA ALA A 106 13.35 7.99 -11.86
C ALA A 106 13.70 8.01 -13.36
N GLY A 107 13.78 6.84 -13.99
CA GLY A 107 13.99 6.72 -15.44
C GLY A 107 15.44 6.81 -15.90
N GLY A 108 16.37 6.51 -15.01
CA GLY A 108 17.80 6.49 -15.26
C GLY A 108 18.45 7.88 -15.20
N SER A 109 19.62 7.95 -14.58
CA SER A 109 20.35 9.20 -14.39
C SER A 109 20.84 9.83 -15.70
N ALA A 110 21.01 9.07 -16.77
CA ALA A 110 21.58 9.56 -18.04
C ALA A 110 20.79 10.72 -18.67
N ASN A 111 19.44 10.64 -18.70
CA ASN A 111 18.60 11.71 -19.25
C ASN A 111 18.61 12.97 -18.38
N VAL A 112 18.67 12.77 -17.04
CA VAL A 112 18.77 13.87 -16.07
C VAL A 112 20.15 14.49 -16.18
N MET A 113 21.22 13.69 -16.25
CA MET A 113 22.58 14.18 -16.45
C MET A 113 22.73 15.00 -17.74
N LYS A 114 22.11 14.54 -18.84
CA LYS A 114 22.11 15.29 -20.09
C LYS A 114 21.41 16.65 -19.94
N LYS A 115 20.23 16.70 -19.32
CA LYS A 115 19.51 17.97 -19.07
C LYS A 115 20.33 18.92 -18.20
N ILE A 116 21.06 18.40 -17.22
CA ILE A 116 21.93 19.18 -16.36
C ILE A 116 23.14 19.68 -17.14
N ASP A 117 23.78 18.82 -17.94
CA ASP A 117 24.89 19.21 -18.83
C ASP A 117 24.50 20.32 -19.82
N ASP A 118 23.32 20.19 -20.44
CA ASP A 118 22.79 21.19 -21.37
C ASP A 118 22.49 22.53 -20.67
N GLY A 119 22.28 22.53 -19.34
CA GLY A 119 21.98 23.71 -18.52
C GLY A 119 23.20 24.35 -17.84
N ILE A 120 24.40 23.77 -17.97
CA ILE A 120 25.62 24.28 -17.34
C ILE A 120 26.42 25.06 -18.37
N ASP A 121 26.74 26.33 -18.08
CA ASP A 121 27.76 27.08 -18.84
C ASP A 121 29.15 26.70 -18.32
N TRP A 122 29.81 25.76 -19.01
CA TRP A 122 31.14 25.30 -18.69
C TRP A 122 32.25 26.36 -18.85
N ASN A 123 31.93 27.49 -19.46
CA ASN A 123 32.86 28.59 -19.62
C ASN A 123 32.91 29.52 -18.42
N GLU A 124 31.83 29.58 -17.65
CA GLU A 124 31.81 30.30 -16.40
C GLU A 124 32.32 29.38 -15.26
N ARG A 125 33.21 29.89 -14.43
CA ARG A 125 33.82 29.14 -13.29
C ARG A 125 32.81 28.82 -12.18
N LEU A 126 31.54 29.19 -12.34
CA LEU A 126 30.45 28.90 -11.42
C LEU A 126 29.59 27.78 -12.01
N TYR A 127 29.66 26.62 -11.36
CA TYR A 127 28.82 25.44 -11.64
C TYR A 127 27.37 25.70 -11.19
N ALA A 128 26.71 26.67 -11.81
CA ALA A 128 25.31 26.96 -11.52
C ALA A 128 24.42 26.29 -12.56
N ILE A 129 23.66 25.27 -12.12
CA ILE A 129 22.53 24.77 -12.92
C ILE A 129 21.52 25.90 -12.99
N GLU A 130 21.07 26.26 -14.21
CA GLU A 130 20.03 27.26 -14.34
C GLU A 130 18.80 26.85 -13.53
N PRO A 131 18.20 27.78 -12.74
CA PRO A 131 17.08 27.48 -11.86
C PRO A 131 15.89 26.78 -12.53
N ARG A 132 15.61 27.07 -13.81
CA ARG A 132 14.54 26.42 -14.58
C ARG A 132 14.77 24.91 -14.74
N TYR A 133 15.99 24.49 -15.06
CA TYR A 133 16.32 23.05 -15.20
C TYR A 133 16.28 22.34 -13.85
N TRP A 134 16.70 23.04 -12.80
CA TRP A 134 16.61 22.51 -11.45
C TRP A 134 15.16 22.24 -11.03
N ASN A 135 14.25 23.16 -11.31
CA ASN A 135 12.83 23.00 -11.03
C ASN A 135 12.21 21.86 -11.85
N GLU A 136 12.59 21.71 -13.13
CA GLU A 136 12.11 20.62 -13.98
C GLU A 136 12.51 19.23 -13.47
N ILE A 137 13.71 19.08 -12.88
CA ILE A 137 14.21 17.79 -12.39
C ILE A 137 13.82 17.49 -10.93
N ASN A 138 13.46 18.52 -10.15
CA ASN A 138 13.08 18.38 -8.74
C ASN A 138 11.61 18.76 -8.51
N THR A 139 10.75 18.44 -9.46
CA THR A 139 9.31 18.70 -9.34
C THR A 139 8.70 17.92 -8.18
N LYS A 140 7.88 18.61 -7.40
CA LYS A 140 7.11 18.03 -6.31
C LYS A 140 5.62 18.16 -6.60
N TYR A 141 4.87 17.19 -6.09
CA TYR A 141 3.45 17.06 -6.31
C TYR A 141 2.73 17.01 -4.96
N PRO A 142 1.65 17.77 -4.79
CA PRO A 142 0.88 17.75 -3.55
C PRO A 142 0.18 16.40 -3.38
N ALA A 143 0.11 15.94 -2.13
CA ALA A 143 -0.66 14.77 -1.73
C ALA A 143 -1.20 14.99 -0.31
N ILE A 144 -2.34 14.37 -0.01
CA ILE A 144 -2.91 14.34 1.34
C ILE A 144 -3.07 12.87 1.71
N VAL A 145 -2.26 12.40 2.64
CA VAL A 145 -2.33 11.00 3.09
C VAL A 145 -2.74 10.99 4.56
N ASN A 146 -3.84 10.34 4.87
CA ASN A 146 -4.39 10.29 6.24
C ASN A 146 -4.69 11.66 6.85
N GLY A 147 -5.10 12.62 6.04
CA GLY A 147 -5.31 13.99 6.48
C GLY A 147 -4.02 14.81 6.66
N ILE A 148 -2.86 14.23 6.40
CA ILE A 148 -1.57 14.92 6.49
C ILE A 148 -1.19 15.44 5.11
N PHE A 149 -1.05 16.76 4.99
CA PHE A 149 -0.59 17.40 3.77
C PHE A 149 0.92 17.22 3.60
N CYS A 150 1.32 16.71 2.44
CA CYS A 150 2.71 16.59 2.06
C CYS A 150 2.93 16.88 0.56
N GLU A 151 4.16 17.08 0.18
CA GLU A 151 4.62 17.14 -1.20
C GLU A 151 5.54 15.96 -1.47
N VAL A 152 5.28 15.21 -2.54
CA VAL A 152 6.06 14.02 -2.92
C VAL A 152 6.74 14.23 -4.26
N GLY A 153 7.91 13.64 -4.44
CA GLY A 153 8.62 13.75 -5.70
C GLY A 153 9.99 13.09 -5.69
N ILE A 154 10.66 13.19 -6.83
CA ILE A 154 12.05 12.73 -6.97
C ILE A 154 12.98 13.95 -6.93
N ASN A 155 13.90 13.95 -5.96
CA ASN A 155 15.01 14.89 -5.89
C ASN A 155 16.29 14.20 -6.32
N TYR A 156 17.22 14.97 -6.89
CA TYR A 156 18.49 14.44 -7.33
C TYR A 156 19.64 15.04 -6.52
N THR A 157 20.58 14.21 -6.10
CA THR A 157 21.88 14.65 -5.58
C THR A 157 22.90 14.47 -6.67
N ILE A 158 23.60 15.56 -6.96
CA ILE A 158 24.59 15.62 -8.02
C ILE A 158 25.96 15.79 -7.37
N TYR A 159 26.88 14.92 -7.72
CA TYR A 159 28.29 15.03 -7.35
C TYR A 159 29.07 15.34 -8.61
N TYR A 160 29.84 16.43 -8.60
CA TYR A 160 30.71 16.82 -9.69
C TYR A 160 32.08 16.16 -9.52
N ASN A 161 32.66 15.69 -10.62
CA ASN A 161 34.05 15.27 -10.65
C ASN A 161 34.96 16.48 -10.84
N ASP A 162 35.73 16.78 -9.83
CA ASP A 162 36.68 17.94 -9.82
C ASP A 162 38.11 17.49 -10.12
N ARG A 163 38.25 16.43 -10.93
CA ARG A 163 39.60 15.96 -11.31
C ARG A 163 40.19 16.88 -12.37
N TRP A 164 41.43 17.21 -12.18
CA TRP A 164 42.22 18.08 -13.04
C TRP A 164 42.02 17.74 -14.54
N GLY A 165 41.37 18.64 -15.26
CA GLY A 165 41.17 18.55 -16.71
C GLY A 165 39.86 17.91 -17.20
N GLU A 166 39.12 17.22 -16.35
CA GLU A 166 37.82 16.64 -16.69
C GLU A 166 36.72 17.31 -15.88
N ARG A 167 35.94 18.17 -16.53
CA ARG A 167 34.76 18.80 -15.97
C ARG A 167 33.54 17.99 -16.42
N ASN A 168 33.11 17.05 -15.59
CA ASN A 168 31.89 16.30 -15.86
C ASN A 168 31.08 16.06 -14.59
N ILE A 169 29.81 15.76 -14.75
CA ILE A 169 28.96 15.29 -13.67
C ILE A 169 29.41 13.89 -13.33
N GLY A 170 29.88 13.67 -12.08
CA GLY A 170 30.37 12.39 -11.62
C GLY A 170 29.25 11.40 -11.38
N THR A 171 28.28 11.75 -10.52
CA THR A 171 27.13 10.91 -10.21
C THR A 171 25.88 11.74 -9.97
N CYS A 172 24.74 11.20 -10.40
CA CYS A 172 23.41 11.75 -10.16
C CYS A 172 22.57 10.68 -9.50
N THR A 173 22.26 10.84 -8.22
CA THR A 173 21.52 9.86 -7.43
C THR A 173 20.10 10.36 -7.17
N PRO A 174 19.07 9.69 -7.70
CA PRO A 174 17.69 10.04 -7.41
C PRO A 174 17.30 9.64 -5.98
N ARG A 175 16.40 10.41 -5.39
CA ARG A 175 15.87 10.22 -4.05
C ARG A 175 14.36 10.44 -4.08
N PHE A 176 13.61 9.51 -3.54
CA PHE A 176 12.19 9.75 -3.29
C PHE A 176 12.05 10.55 -2.01
N CYS A 177 11.37 11.69 -2.08
CA CYS A 177 11.19 12.62 -0.97
C CYS A 177 9.71 12.77 -0.62
N ILE A 178 9.41 12.80 0.69
CA ILE A 178 8.15 13.28 1.24
C ILE A 178 8.50 14.50 2.09
N ASP A 179 7.96 15.66 1.71
CA ASP A 179 8.11 16.92 2.43
C ASP A 179 6.80 17.28 3.11
N PHE A 180 6.82 17.43 4.40
CA PHE A 180 5.66 17.83 5.17
C PHE A 180 5.59 19.36 5.26
N LYS A 181 4.35 19.89 5.18
CA LYS A 181 4.11 21.34 5.34
C LYS A 181 4.38 21.79 6.76
N GLU A 182 3.98 20.96 7.73
CA GLU A 182 4.23 21.14 9.16
C GLU A 182 5.09 19.99 9.66
N SER A 183 5.91 20.24 10.70
CA SER A 183 6.72 19.18 11.30
C SER A 183 5.84 18.04 11.82
N VAL A 184 6.20 16.82 11.49
CA VAL A 184 5.49 15.61 11.96
C VAL A 184 6.35 14.86 12.96
N GLY A 185 5.68 14.13 13.85
CA GLY A 185 6.37 13.28 14.82
C GLY A 185 6.98 12.03 14.19
N ILE A 186 7.96 11.46 14.87
CA ILE A 186 8.67 10.26 14.38
C ILE A 186 7.79 9.01 14.37
N GLU A 187 6.68 9.00 15.08
CA GLU A 187 5.68 7.92 15.11
C GLU A 187 5.10 7.62 13.71
N ILE A 188 5.12 8.60 12.80
CA ILE A 188 4.64 8.42 11.42
C ILE A 188 5.67 7.75 10.50
N ILE A 189 6.91 7.58 10.93
CA ILE A 189 7.99 7.00 10.09
C ILE A 189 7.60 5.60 9.54
N PRO A 190 7.02 4.68 10.35
CA PRO A 190 6.56 3.40 9.82
C PRO A 190 5.52 3.53 8.71
N ASP A 191 4.59 4.49 8.83
CA ASP A 191 3.57 4.74 7.81
C ASP A 191 4.21 5.31 6.54
N CYS A 192 5.11 6.29 6.66
CA CYS A 192 5.87 6.82 5.51
C CYS A 192 6.63 5.70 4.76
N TYR A 193 7.24 4.76 5.51
CA TYR A 193 7.89 3.60 4.92
C TYR A 193 6.91 2.76 4.11
N LEU A 194 5.74 2.47 4.67
CA LEU A 194 4.71 1.66 4.02
C LEU A 194 4.12 2.36 2.80
N TRP A 195 3.89 3.66 2.85
CA TRP A 195 3.40 4.45 1.71
C TRP A 195 4.34 4.36 0.51
N VAL A 196 5.64 4.60 0.74
CA VAL A 196 6.64 4.52 -0.33
C VAL A 196 6.86 3.08 -0.79
N PHE A 197 6.83 2.12 0.14
CA PHE A 197 6.96 0.70 -0.17
C PHE A 197 5.82 0.21 -1.08
N ASP A 198 4.57 0.51 -0.73
CA ASP A 198 3.40 0.10 -1.52
C ASP A 198 3.35 0.84 -2.86
N PHE A 199 3.74 2.11 -2.89
CA PHE A 199 3.88 2.85 -4.14
C PHE A 199 4.93 2.21 -5.07
N MET A 200 6.12 1.93 -4.58
CA MET A 200 7.17 1.26 -5.37
C MET A 200 6.76 -0.16 -5.79
N LYS A 201 6.05 -0.89 -4.93
CA LYS A 201 5.46 -2.20 -5.20
C LYS A 201 4.47 -2.12 -6.38
N PHE A 202 3.59 -1.12 -6.39
CA PHE A 202 2.68 -0.86 -7.51
C PHE A 202 3.45 -0.55 -8.79
N LEU A 203 4.38 0.39 -8.76
CA LEU A 203 5.13 0.83 -9.95
C LEU A 203 5.94 -0.29 -10.61
N SER A 204 6.50 -1.20 -9.82
CA SER A 204 7.34 -2.30 -10.30
C SER A 204 6.58 -3.60 -10.53
N PHE A 205 5.34 -3.68 -10.04
CA PHE A 205 4.58 -4.92 -9.98
C PHE A 205 5.35 -6.08 -9.33
N ARG A 206 6.09 -5.78 -8.25
CA ARG A 206 6.91 -6.74 -7.48
C ARG A 206 6.90 -6.37 -6.00
N ARG A 207 6.90 -7.37 -5.10
CA ARG A 207 6.96 -7.18 -3.65
C ARG A 207 8.40 -7.11 -3.11
N ASN A 208 9.42 -7.48 -3.87
CA ASN A 208 10.82 -7.52 -3.41
C ASN A 208 11.50 -6.14 -3.39
N ILE A 209 10.76 -5.12 -2.98
CA ILE A 209 11.25 -3.75 -2.82
C ILE A 209 12.18 -3.67 -1.60
N LYS A 210 13.33 -3.00 -1.79
CA LYS A 210 14.28 -2.72 -0.73
C LYS A 210 14.85 -1.32 -0.91
N PHE A 211 14.88 -0.58 0.19
CA PHE A 211 15.55 0.72 0.25
C PHE A 211 16.95 0.55 0.83
N ASP A 212 17.94 1.21 0.24
CA ASP A 212 19.32 1.16 0.70
C ASP A 212 19.55 2.09 1.89
N GLU A 213 18.89 3.26 1.88
CA GLU A 213 19.02 4.24 2.93
C GLU A 213 17.74 5.06 3.09
N ILE A 214 17.39 5.35 4.34
CA ILE A 214 16.25 6.21 4.70
C ILE A 214 16.76 7.25 5.70
N LYS A 215 16.51 8.52 5.41
CA LYS A 215 16.97 9.65 6.21
C LYS A 215 15.83 10.60 6.51
N ILE A 216 15.85 11.19 7.71
CA ILE A 216 14.95 12.27 8.11
C ILE A 216 15.71 13.59 8.26
N PHE A 217 15.00 14.68 7.97
CA PHE A 217 15.54 16.03 7.98
C PHE A 217 14.56 16.98 8.65
N LYS A 218 15.10 18.01 9.28
CA LYS A 218 14.35 19.12 9.85
C LYS A 218 14.74 20.42 9.14
N ARG A 219 13.82 21.36 9.00
CA ARG A 219 14.10 22.70 8.53
C ARG A 219 14.77 23.49 9.64
N ASN A 220 15.82 24.20 9.31
CA ASN A 220 16.43 25.19 10.21
C ASN A 220 15.75 26.55 10.03
N GLU A 221 16.24 27.55 10.78
CA GLU A 221 15.74 28.94 10.72
C GLU A 221 15.90 29.59 9.33
N GLU A 222 16.80 29.09 8.49
CA GLU A 222 17.01 29.54 7.12
C GLU A 222 16.18 28.75 6.09
N GLU A 223 15.18 27.97 6.51
CA GLU A 223 14.35 27.07 5.68
C GLU A 223 15.16 25.99 4.94
N LYS A 224 16.37 25.71 5.36
CA LYS A 224 17.22 24.64 4.82
C LYS A 224 17.00 23.34 5.55
N PHE A 225 17.01 22.24 4.82
CA PHE A 225 16.87 20.90 5.38
C PHE A 225 18.20 20.38 5.92
N GLU A 226 18.26 20.14 7.21
CA GLU A 226 19.40 19.53 7.91
C GLU A 226 19.05 18.09 8.29
N LYS A 227 19.99 17.17 8.03
CA LYS A 227 19.81 15.77 8.36
C LYS A 227 19.84 15.58 9.88
N THR A 228 18.73 15.06 10.44
CA THR A 228 18.58 14.81 11.86
C THR A 228 18.68 13.35 12.23
N GLY A 229 18.34 12.42 11.34
CA GLY A 229 18.40 11.01 11.66
C GLY A 229 18.53 10.07 10.47
N ILE A 230 18.91 8.82 10.79
CA ILE A 230 18.97 7.69 9.87
C ILE A 230 18.01 6.62 10.38
N VAL A 231 17.18 6.11 9.48
CA VAL A 231 16.13 5.14 9.77
C VAL A 231 16.50 3.78 9.19
N HIS A 232 16.29 2.73 9.96
CA HIS A 232 16.45 1.36 9.52
C HIS A 232 15.17 0.57 9.77
N PHE A 233 14.70 -0.16 8.76
CA PHE A 233 13.61 -1.13 8.90
C PHE A 233 14.15 -2.55 8.80
N ARG A 234 13.55 -3.45 9.58
CA ARG A 234 13.82 -4.89 9.48
C ARG A 234 13.26 -5.38 8.15
N THR A 235 14.11 -5.53 7.15
CA THR A 235 13.72 -6.13 5.89
C THR A 235 13.73 -7.65 6.03
N ILE A 236 12.66 -8.31 5.62
CA ILE A 236 12.67 -9.75 5.37
C ILE A 236 13.66 -9.97 4.21
N ASP A 237 14.55 -10.96 4.33
CA ASP A 237 15.45 -11.32 3.22
C ASP A 237 14.58 -11.74 2.02
N ARG A 238 14.48 -10.84 1.07
CA ARG A 238 13.72 -11.05 -0.17
C ARG A 238 14.69 -11.31 -1.31
N SER A 239 14.22 -11.96 -2.35
CA SER A 239 14.99 -12.15 -3.58
C SER A 239 15.49 -10.80 -4.12
N GLU A 240 16.59 -10.86 -4.87
CA GLU A 240 17.15 -9.67 -5.48
C GLU A 240 16.13 -8.98 -6.40
N TYR A 241 16.10 -7.65 -6.35
CA TYR A 241 15.26 -6.84 -7.23
C TYR A 241 15.84 -6.83 -8.66
N THR A 242 15.13 -7.47 -9.59
CA THR A 242 15.58 -7.71 -10.97
C THR A 242 14.94 -6.81 -12.02
N ASN A 243 13.95 -5.99 -11.64
CA ASN A 243 13.28 -5.09 -12.57
C ASN A 243 14.24 -4.08 -13.22
N SER A 244 13.84 -3.61 -14.38
CA SER A 244 14.50 -2.57 -15.15
C SER A 244 13.51 -1.46 -15.54
N ASP A 245 13.96 -0.44 -16.22
CA ASP A 245 13.12 0.62 -16.79
C ASP A 245 12.14 0.12 -17.86
N LEU A 246 12.36 -1.08 -18.41
CA LEU A 246 11.50 -1.71 -19.42
C LEU A 246 10.23 -2.34 -18.84
N ASN A 247 10.22 -2.68 -17.55
CA ASN A 247 9.10 -3.36 -16.90
C ASN A 247 8.68 -2.66 -15.58
N THR A 248 8.93 -1.36 -15.46
CA THR A 248 8.56 -0.54 -14.31
C THR A 248 7.89 0.74 -14.81
N ILE A 249 6.83 1.19 -14.16
CA ILE A 249 6.23 2.52 -14.42
C ILE A 249 7.25 3.57 -13.98
N LEU A 250 7.55 4.51 -14.85
CA LEU A 250 8.53 5.57 -14.60
C LEU A 250 7.83 6.90 -14.30
N THR A 251 8.55 7.84 -13.69
CA THR A 251 8.04 9.20 -13.42
C THR A 251 7.42 9.85 -14.66
N ARG A 252 8.06 9.69 -15.83
CA ARG A 252 7.57 10.22 -17.11
C ARG A 252 6.27 9.58 -17.61
N ASP A 253 5.96 8.35 -17.18
CA ASP A 253 4.75 7.63 -17.57
C ASP A 253 3.54 8.15 -16.79
N ILE A 254 3.75 8.66 -15.56
CA ILE A 254 2.75 9.21 -14.65
C ILE A 254 2.55 10.72 -14.87
N GLY A 255 3.66 11.45 -15.08
CA GLY A 255 3.66 12.90 -15.28
C GLY A 255 3.16 13.68 -14.07
N ASP A 256 2.24 14.62 -14.31
CA ASP A 256 1.64 15.49 -13.29
C ASP A 256 0.71 14.75 -12.31
N LYS A 257 0.34 13.52 -12.61
CA LYS A 257 -0.52 12.67 -11.77
C LYS A 257 0.23 11.91 -10.67
N PHE A 258 1.49 12.26 -10.44
CA PHE A 258 2.33 11.61 -9.44
C PHE A 258 1.73 11.70 -8.02
N GLY A 259 1.29 12.89 -7.60
CA GLY A 259 0.74 13.12 -6.26
C GLY A 259 -0.55 12.34 -6.02
N GLU A 260 -1.48 12.42 -6.98
CA GLU A 260 -2.77 11.73 -6.92
C GLU A 260 -2.58 10.21 -6.88
N LEU A 261 -1.68 9.66 -7.71
CA LEU A 261 -1.41 8.22 -7.72
C LEU A 261 -0.73 7.78 -6.41
N PHE A 262 0.23 8.56 -5.91
CA PHE A 262 0.87 8.27 -4.62
C PHE A 262 -0.15 8.26 -3.49
N GLN A 263 -0.99 9.30 -3.40
CA GLN A 263 -2.06 9.40 -2.40
C GLN A 263 -2.99 8.19 -2.47
N TYR A 264 -3.50 7.86 -3.66
CA TYR A 264 -4.41 6.74 -3.86
C TYR A 264 -3.83 5.41 -3.34
N ILE A 265 -2.57 5.12 -3.69
CA ILE A 265 -1.89 3.89 -3.28
C ILE A 265 -1.59 3.89 -1.76
N ALA A 266 -1.17 5.02 -1.20
CA ALA A 266 -0.84 5.13 0.22
C ALA A 266 -2.08 4.98 1.13
N GLU A 267 -3.22 5.55 0.73
CA GLU A 267 -4.49 5.46 1.47
C GLU A 267 -5.16 4.09 1.35
N ARG A 268 -4.83 3.31 0.32
CA ARG A 268 -5.42 2.01 0.06
C ARG A 268 -5.29 1.04 1.23
N ARG A 269 -4.14 1.04 1.90
CA ARG A 269 -3.83 0.14 3.01
C ARG A 269 -4.67 0.33 4.26
N GLN A 270 -5.28 1.50 4.42
CA GLN A 270 -6.03 1.84 5.65
C GLN A 270 -7.45 1.31 5.66
N ARG A 271 -7.96 0.95 4.49
CA ARG A 271 -9.38 0.66 4.33
C ARG A 271 -9.78 -0.75 4.72
N ASP A 272 -8.87 -1.71 4.73
CA ASP A 272 -9.06 -3.05 5.32
C ASP A 272 -7.89 -3.98 4.99
N THR A 273 -7.67 -5.04 5.80
CA THR A 273 -6.64 -6.07 5.54
C THR A 273 -6.90 -6.91 4.29
N SER A 274 -8.14 -6.94 3.79
CA SER A 274 -8.56 -7.59 2.54
C SER A 274 -8.14 -6.82 1.29
N ASP A 275 -7.70 -5.57 1.43
CA ASP A 275 -7.41 -4.62 0.36
C ASP A 275 -5.98 -4.67 -0.16
N GLU A 276 -5.22 -5.69 0.18
CA GLU A 276 -3.85 -5.79 -0.30
C GLU A 276 -3.82 -6.03 -1.81
N LEU A 277 -3.19 -5.10 -2.55
CA LEU A 277 -3.02 -5.24 -3.99
C LEU A 277 -2.25 -6.53 -4.29
N PHE A 278 -2.84 -7.40 -5.09
CA PHE A 278 -2.15 -8.59 -5.56
C PHE A 278 -0.94 -8.20 -6.43
N VAL A 279 0.23 -8.48 -5.92
CA VAL A 279 1.50 -8.25 -6.61
C VAL A 279 2.42 -9.42 -6.31
N PRO A 280 3.04 -10.05 -7.33
CA PRO A 280 3.91 -11.21 -7.12
C PRO A 280 5.18 -10.82 -6.35
N ASP A 281 5.70 -11.75 -5.56
CA ASP A 281 6.92 -11.52 -4.78
C ASP A 281 8.15 -11.33 -5.68
N ASN A 282 8.22 -12.07 -6.78
CA ASN A 282 9.36 -12.07 -7.69
C ASN A 282 8.99 -12.57 -9.09
N ASP A 283 9.97 -12.65 -9.98
CA ASP A 283 9.77 -13.08 -11.36
C ASP A 283 9.29 -14.54 -11.52
N THR A 284 9.61 -15.40 -10.56
CA THR A 284 9.17 -16.80 -10.59
C THR A 284 7.67 -16.87 -10.30
N GLU A 285 7.20 -16.18 -9.27
CA GLU A 285 5.78 -16.08 -8.94
C GLU A 285 5.00 -15.34 -10.03
N TYR A 286 5.60 -14.29 -10.62
CA TYR A 286 5.01 -13.60 -11.76
C TYR A 286 4.66 -14.51 -12.92
N LYS A 287 5.50 -15.53 -13.20
CA LYS A 287 5.33 -16.46 -14.33
C LYS A 287 4.46 -17.66 -14.01
N ASN A 288 4.33 -18.01 -12.73
CA ASN A 288 3.62 -19.20 -12.28
C ASN A 288 2.24 -18.84 -11.73
N LEU A 289 1.20 -19.44 -12.33
CA LEU A 289 -0.15 -19.34 -11.80
C LEU A 289 -0.40 -20.47 -10.80
N THR A 290 -0.88 -20.10 -9.61
CA THR A 290 -1.37 -21.03 -8.59
C THR A 290 -2.82 -20.71 -8.23
N HIS A 291 -3.52 -21.65 -7.60
CA HIS A 291 -4.88 -21.40 -7.10
C HIS A 291 -4.92 -20.23 -6.10
N THR A 292 -3.93 -20.15 -5.21
CA THR A 292 -3.82 -19.05 -4.24
C THR A 292 -3.66 -17.72 -4.96
N SER A 293 -2.73 -17.61 -5.91
CA SER A 293 -2.49 -16.36 -6.64
C SER A 293 -3.70 -15.96 -7.51
N PHE A 294 -4.45 -16.93 -8.03
CA PHE A 294 -5.69 -16.66 -8.74
C PHE A 294 -6.75 -16.07 -7.81
N LEU A 295 -6.94 -16.68 -6.63
CA LEU A 295 -7.91 -16.21 -5.63
C LEU A 295 -7.56 -14.81 -5.12
N GLU A 296 -6.30 -14.57 -4.76
CA GLU A 296 -5.82 -13.25 -4.32
C GLU A 296 -6.04 -12.18 -5.40
N CYS A 297 -5.79 -12.53 -6.67
CA CYS A 297 -6.06 -11.63 -7.79
C CYS A 297 -7.56 -11.34 -7.95
N ALA A 298 -8.41 -12.34 -7.78
CA ALA A 298 -9.86 -12.16 -7.86
C ALA A 298 -10.38 -11.25 -6.74
N LEU A 299 -9.94 -11.47 -5.50
CA LEU A 299 -10.28 -10.60 -4.36
C LEU A 299 -9.79 -9.17 -4.57
N SER A 300 -8.56 -9.01 -5.05
CA SER A 300 -8.01 -7.69 -5.39
C SER A 300 -8.78 -7.00 -6.51
N PHE A 301 -9.30 -7.76 -7.49
CA PHE A 301 -10.14 -7.23 -8.55
C PHE A 301 -11.52 -6.78 -8.03
N GLU A 302 -12.19 -7.62 -7.24
CA GLU A 302 -13.47 -7.27 -6.59
C GLU A 302 -13.32 -5.99 -5.78
N GLY A 303 -12.32 -5.91 -4.87
CA GLY A 303 -12.09 -4.73 -4.04
C GLY A 303 -11.72 -3.49 -4.85
N GLU A 304 -11.03 -3.61 -5.98
CA GLU A 304 -10.72 -2.47 -6.85
C GLU A 304 -11.93 -2.02 -7.66
N TYR A 305 -12.75 -2.95 -8.11
CA TYR A 305 -14.00 -2.64 -8.78
C TYR A 305 -14.91 -1.81 -7.87
N ASP A 306 -15.11 -2.24 -6.62
CA ASP A 306 -15.96 -1.55 -5.65
C ASP A 306 -15.49 -0.14 -5.30
N ARG A 307 -14.14 0.09 -5.38
CA ARG A 307 -13.56 1.41 -5.12
C ARG A 307 -13.65 2.38 -6.29
N THR A 308 -13.57 1.87 -7.51
CA THR A 308 -13.35 2.70 -8.70
C THR A 308 -14.52 2.71 -9.67
N GLN A 309 -15.45 1.76 -9.54
CA GLN A 309 -16.60 1.66 -10.43
C GLN A 309 -17.88 1.97 -9.68
N GLU A 310 -18.82 2.57 -10.40
CA GLU A 310 -20.15 2.83 -9.88
C GLU A 310 -20.89 1.50 -9.66
N THR A 311 -21.52 1.37 -8.51
CA THR A 311 -22.41 0.24 -8.21
C THR A 311 -23.69 0.31 -9.06
N LYS A 312 -24.43 -0.81 -9.20
CA LYS A 312 -25.76 -0.78 -9.83
C LYS A 312 -26.68 0.23 -9.16
N MET A 313 -26.48 0.47 -7.86
CA MET A 313 -27.27 1.41 -7.08
C MET A 313 -27.03 2.87 -7.43
N GLU A 314 -25.79 3.23 -7.77
CA GLU A 314 -25.42 4.60 -8.12
C GLU A 314 -25.79 4.94 -9.55
N THR A 315 -25.77 3.96 -10.46
CA THR A 315 -26.04 4.16 -11.89
C THR A 315 -27.51 4.11 -12.27
N ASN A 316 -28.40 3.56 -11.42
CA ASN A 316 -29.78 3.32 -11.80
C ASN A 316 -30.78 3.71 -10.68
N ILE A 317 -31.42 4.88 -10.86
CA ILE A 317 -32.46 5.39 -9.94
C ILE A 317 -33.63 4.39 -9.78
N GLU A 318 -33.92 3.58 -10.79
CA GLU A 318 -34.92 2.52 -10.70
C GLU A 318 -34.47 1.40 -9.76
N PHE A 319 -33.19 1.11 -9.74
CA PHE A 319 -32.59 0.10 -8.85
C PHE A 319 -32.60 0.54 -7.38
N GLN A 320 -32.32 1.83 -7.10
CA GLN A 320 -32.53 2.40 -5.76
C GLN A 320 -33.97 2.28 -5.29
N LYS A 321 -34.92 2.51 -6.20
CA LYS A 321 -36.35 2.31 -5.89
C LYS A 321 -36.71 0.83 -5.65
N ILE A 322 -36.10 -0.10 -6.41
CA ILE A 322 -36.31 -1.55 -6.22
C ILE A 322 -35.73 -2.00 -4.88
N LYS A 323 -34.52 -1.50 -4.49
CA LYS A 323 -33.93 -1.79 -3.19
C LYS A 323 -34.77 -1.23 -2.04
N GLN A 324 -35.28 -0.03 -2.20
CA GLN A 324 -36.17 0.56 -1.21
C GLN A 324 -37.52 -0.25 -1.09
N LEU A 325 -38.04 -0.68 -2.20
CA LEU A 325 -39.23 -1.57 -2.23
C LEU A 325 -38.94 -2.94 -1.62
N ALA A 326 -37.79 -3.52 -1.90
CA ALA A 326 -37.32 -4.78 -1.30
C ALA A 326 -37.17 -4.67 0.20
N ASN A 327 -36.58 -3.57 0.68
CA ASN A 327 -36.49 -3.25 2.10
C ASN A 327 -37.90 -3.12 2.75
N ASP A 328 -38.80 -2.41 2.10
CA ASP A 328 -40.16 -2.22 2.60
C ASP A 328 -40.94 -3.57 2.65
N VAL A 329 -40.76 -4.43 1.65
CA VAL A 329 -41.32 -5.79 1.63
C VAL A 329 -40.71 -6.66 2.71
N ALA A 330 -39.38 -6.60 2.88
CA ALA A 330 -38.66 -7.35 3.91
C ALA A 330 -39.08 -6.94 5.32
N ILE A 331 -39.27 -5.63 5.55
CA ILE A 331 -39.80 -5.06 6.79
C ILE A 331 -41.24 -5.58 7.03
N ASN A 332 -42.08 -5.51 6.03
CA ASN A 332 -43.52 -5.94 6.14
C ASN A 332 -43.61 -7.45 6.38
N GLU A 333 -42.81 -8.28 5.72
CA GLU A 333 -42.81 -9.74 5.93
C GLU A 333 -42.21 -10.12 7.29
N SER A 334 -41.19 -9.42 7.75
CA SER A 334 -40.61 -9.63 9.08
C SER A 334 -41.61 -9.27 10.18
N CYS A 335 -42.43 -8.21 9.99
CA CYS A 335 -43.46 -7.81 10.92
C CYS A 335 -44.65 -8.83 10.99
N LYS A 336 -44.91 -9.60 9.93
CA LYS A 336 -45.93 -10.66 9.92
C LYS A 336 -45.51 -11.91 10.72
N LEU A 337 -44.24 -12.09 11.02
CA LEU A 337 -43.70 -13.23 11.76
C LEU A 337 -43.77 -13.06 13.28
N VAL A 338 -44.10 -11.85 13.73
CA VAL A 338 -44.30 -11.52 15.15
C VAL A 338 -45.81 -11.64 15.46
N ASP A 339 -46.17 -12.53 16.39
CA ASP A 339 -47.59 -12.72 16.80
C ASP A 339 -48.19 -11.40 17.30
N GLN A 340 -49.46 -11.19 16.96
CA GLN A 340 -50.18 -9.92 17.13
C GLN A 340 -50.33 -9.43 18.59
N ASP A 341 -50.13 -10.31 19.60
CA ASP A 341 -50.35 -10.00 21.02
C ASP A 341 -49.13 -9.42 21.79
N GLU A 342 -47.92 -9.46 21.20
CA GLU A 342 -46.71 -8.81 21.75
C GLU A 342 -46.26 -7.59 20.91
N SER A 343 -47.20 -7.01 20.17
CA SER A 343 -46.99 -6.54 18.83
C SER A 343 -46.32 -5.18 18.67
N ASP A 344 -46.73 -4.15 19.36
CA ASP A 344 -46.40 -2.80 18.90
C ASP A 344 -44.96 -2.35 19.30
N SER A 345 -44.51 -2.74 20.50
CA SER A 345 -43.14 -2.42 20.97
C SER A 345 -42.08 -3.18 20.19
N LEU A 346 -42.26 -4.48 19.98
CA LEU A 346 -41.32 -5.33 19.25
C LEU A 346 -41.26 -4.98 17.74
N ARG A 347 -42.40 -4.53 17.20
CA ARG A 347 -42.50 -4.08 15.82
C ARG A 347 -41.79 -2.76 15.59
N GLU A 348 -41.90 -1.80 16.51
CA GLU A 348 -41.17 -0.54 16.45
C GLU A 348 -39.66 -0.75 16.63
N GLU A 349 -39.26 -1.60 17.55
CA GLU A 349 -37.87 -1.99 17.75
C GLU A 349 -37.29 -2.68 16.50
N LEU A 350 -38.00 -3.62 15.89
CA LEU A 350 -37.58 -4.29 14.66
C LEU A 350 -37.45 -3.33 13.48
N LEU A 351 -38.36 -2.39 13.36
CA LEU A 351 -38.32 -1.33 12.35
C LEU A 351 -37.16 -0.37 12.56
N GLU A 352 -36.83 -0.08 13.81
CA GLU A 352 -35.70 0.76 14.15
C GLU A 352 -34.35 0.05 13.86
N TYR A 353 -34.25 -1.27 14.16
CA TYR A 353 -33.11 -2.09 13.82
C TYR A 353 -32.89 -2.23 12.33
N ILE A 354 -33.94 -2.48 11.58
CA ILE A 354 -33.89 -2.56 10.12
C ILE A 354 -33.48 -1.20 9.51
N LYS A 355 -33.89 -0.08 10.11
CA LYS A 355 -33.51 1.27 9.69
C LYS A 355 -32.05 1.62 10.02
N LYS A 356 -31.49 1.09 11.12
CA LYS A 356 -30.09 1.36 11.57
C LYS A 356 -29.04 0.57 10.80
N GLY A 357 -29.43 -0.35 9.95
CA GLY A 357 -28.54 -1.22 9.20
C GLY A 357 -28.47 -2.63 9.78
N PHE A 358 -28.40 -3.59 8.88
CA PHE A 358 -28.55 -5.00 9.24
C PHE A 358 -27.35 -5.58 10.01
N GLU A 359 -26.17 -4.97 9.93
CA GLU A 359 -24.92 -5.50 10.55
C GLU A 359 -24.95 -5.46 12.09
N SER A 360 -25.56 -4.45 12.67
CA SER A 360 -25.69 -4.34 14.14
C SER A 360 -26.92 -5.07 14.69
N ALA A 361 -27.90 -5.39 13.86
CA ALA A 361 -29.17 -5.96 14.32
C ALA A 361 -29.05 -7.36 14.93
N ALA A 362 -28.11 -8.18 14.45
CA ALA A 362 -27.90 -9.53 14.98
C ALA A 362 -27.25 -9.52 16.38
N GLU A 363 -26.26 -8.64 16.59
CA GLU A 363 -25.54 -8.51 17.89
C GLU A 363 -26.43 -7.86 18.94
N GLU A 364 -27.17 -6.81 18.62
CA GLU A 364 -28.06 -6.12 19.56
C GLU A 364 -29.31 -6.95 19.92
N LEU A 365 -29.82 -7.80 19.01
CA LEU A 365 -30.90 -8.75 19.32
C LEU A 365 -30.49 -9.85 20.32
N GLU A 366 -29.19 -10.13 20.44
CA GLU A 366 -28.67 -11.06 21.46
C GLU A 366 -28.76 -10.50 22.88
N GLU A 367 -28.74 -9.20 23.07
CA GLU A 367 -28.78 -8.54 24.39
C GLU A 367 -30.20 -8.38 24.95
N GLN A 368 -31.25 -8.51 24.13
CA GLN A 368 -32.63 -8.33 24.57
C GLN A 368 -33.29 -9.64 25.07
N GLN A 369 -34.20 -9.52 26.06
CA GLN A 369 -34.85 -10.65 26.77
C GLN A 369 -35.92 -11.41 25.94
N THR A 370 -35.86 -11.44 24.65
CA THR A 370 -36.78 -12.21 23.77
C THR A 370 -36.44 -13.71 23.78
N SER A 371 -37.45 -14.57 23.59
CA SER A 371 -37.25 -16.03 23.63
C SER A 371 -36.23 -16.47 22.54
N ARG A 372 -35.27 -17.30 22.90
CA ARG A 372 -34.15 -17.78 22.04
C ARG A 372 -34.64 -18.30 20.66
N LYS A 373 -35.81 -18.97 20.60
CA LYS A 373 -36.39 -19.46 19.35
C LYS A 373 -36.90 -18.36 18.39
N LYS A 374 -37.39 -17.23 18.91
CA LYS A 374 -37.80 -16.09 18.10
C LYS A 374 -36.59 -15.34 17.56
N LYS A 375 -35.56 -15.13 18.39
CA LYS A 375 -34.27 -14.51 17.99
C LYS A 375 -33.60 -15.27 16.84
N ASP A 376 -33.48 -16.60 16.96
CA ASP A 376 -32.89 -17.46 15.93
C ASP A 376 -33.64 -17.38 14.58
N LYS A 377 -34.99 -17.24 14.62
CA LYS A 377 -35.80 -17.10 13.44
C LYS A 377 -35.61 -15.75 12.76
N ILE A 378 -35.60 -14.65 13.52
CA ILE A 378 -35.43 -13.29 13.03
C ILE A 378 -34.00 -13.13 12.44
N ALA A 379 -32.95 -13.59 13.16
CA ALA A 379 -31.58 -13.59 12.67
C ALA A 379 -31.42 -14.36 11.35
N LYS A 380 -32.10 -15.51 11.20
CA LYS A 380 -32.05 -16.30 9.97
C LYS A 380 -32.76 -15.60 8.80
N TYR A 381 -33.85 -14.88 9.06
CA TYR A 381 -34.52 -14.11 8.03
C TYR A 381 -33.78 -12.84 7.64
N ALA A 382 -33.23 -12.11 8.63
CA ALA A 382 -32.37 -10.95 8.39
C ALA A 382 -31.17 -11.33 7.53
N LYS A 383 -30.49 -12.43 7.88
CA LYS A 383 -29.39 -12.97 7.09
C LYS A 383 -29.79 -13.32 5.67
N LYS A 384 -30.95 -13.95 5.48
CA LYS A 384 -31.46 -14.30 4.14
C LYS A 384 -31.77 -13.06 3.31
N ILE A 385 -32.30 -12.00 3.93
CA ILE A 385 -32.57 -10.72 3.26
C ILE A 385 -31.26 -10.03 2.89
N LEU A 386 -30.24 -10.03 3.77
CA LEU A 386 -28.90 -9.54 3.47
C LEU A 386 -28.28 -10.30 2.30
N ASP A 387 -28.29 -11.64 2.34
CA ASP A 387 -27.77 -12.49 1.27
C ASP A 387 -28.49 -12.24 -0.09
N ASP A 388 -29.78 -11.87 -0.05
CA ASP A 388 -30.56 -11.54 -1.25
C ASP A 388 -30.33 -10.08 -1.71
N LEU A 389 -30.02 -9.15 -0.79
CA LEU A 389 -29.65 -7.76 -1.11
C LEU A 389 -28.21 -7.69 -1.69
N ASP A 390 -27.30 -8.50 -1.17
CA ASP A 390 -25.94 -8.62 -1.72
C ASP A 390 -25.93 -9.16 -3.14
N LYS A 391 -26.89 -10.03 -3.49
CA LYS A 391 -27.08 -10.53 -4.87
C LYS A 391 -27.62 -9.48 -5.85
N ILE A 392 -28.01 -8.30 -5.36
CA ILE A 392 -28.47 -7.20 -6.21
C ILE A 392 -27.30 -6.44 -6.84
N ASP A 393 -26.10 -6.47 -6.24
CA ASP A 393 -24.91 -5.89 -6.84
C ASP A 393 -24.39 -6.71 -8.03
N PHE A 394 -23.48 -6.11 -8.80
CA PHE A 394 -22.88 -6.81 -9.92
C PHE A 394 -22.15 -8.07 -9.43
N SER A 395 -22.51 -9.24 -9.96
CA SER A 395 -21.74 -10.45 -9.78
C SER A 395 -20.32 -10.27 -10.32
N LEU A 396 -19.36 -11.03 -9.82
CA LEU A 396 -17.96 -11.01 -10.31
C LEU A 396 -17.88 -11.18 -11.85
N GLU A 397 -18.77 -12.00 -12.43
CA GLU A 397 -18.90 -12.15 -13.88
C GLU A 397 -19.29 -10.83 -14.55
N GLU A 398 -20.30 -10.16 -14.03
CA GLU A 398 -20.77 -8.87 -14.56
C GLU A 398 -19.72 -7.78 -14.36
N GLN A 399 -19.10 -7.71 -13.17
CA GLN A 399 -18.01 -6.76 -12.87
C GLN A 399 -16.88 -6.89 -13.90
N PHE A 400 -16.41 -8.11 -14.15
CA PHE A 400 -15.35 -8.40 -15.12
C PHE A 400 -15.75 -7.96 -16.53
N ASN A 401 -16.96 -8.28 -16.97
CA ASN A 401 -17.45 -7.92 -18.30
C ASN A 401 -17.69 -6.41 -18.44
N ASN A 402 -18.11 -5.72 -17.37
CA ASN A 402 -18.27 -4.27 -17.33
C ASN A 402 -16.93 -3.55 -17.52
N VAL A 403 -15.89 -3.99 -16.81
CA VAL A 403 -14.53 -3.43 -16.96
C VAL A 403 -14.01 -3.67 -18.38
N LEU A 404 -14.19 -4.87 -18.93
CA LEU A 404 -13.83 -5.17 -20.32
C LEU A 404 -14.52 -4.24 -21.33
N LYS A 405 -15.77 -3.93 -21.09
CA LYS A 405 -16.56 -3.05 -21.96
C LYS A 405 -16.18 -1.58 -21.78
N LYS A 406 -16.03 -1.13 -20.53
CA LYS A 406 -15.68 0.27 -20.21
C LYS A 406 -14.32 0.65 -20.79
N TYR A 407 -13.33 -0.23 -20.65
CA TYR A 407 -11.95 0.01 -21.08
C TYR A 407 -11.57 -0.74 -22.36
N ALA A 408 -12.55 -0.96 -23.25
CA ALA A 408 -12.32 -1.71 -24.48
C ALA A 408 -11.24 -1.07 -25.40
N ASP A 409 -11.15 0.25 -25.39
CA ASP A 409 -10.14 1.01 -26.13
C ASP A 409 -8.71 0.74 -25.65
N ILE A 410 -8.53 0.45 -24.35
CA ILE A 410 -7.24 0.10 -23.74
C ILE A 410 -6.97 -1.40 -23.86
N LEU A 411 -7.95 -2.23 -23.50
CA LEU A 411 -7.77 -3.65 -23.29
C LEU A 411 -7.79 -4.51 -24.56
N ASN A 412 -8.43 -4.06 -25.66
CA ASN A 412 -8.57 -4.90 -26.86
C ASN A 412 -7.23 -5.27 -27.51
N ASP A 413 -6.27 -4.36 -27.54
CA ASP A 413 -4.95 -4.65 -28.12
C ASP A 413 -4.16 -5.58 -27.19
N TYR A 414 -4.22 -5.34 -25.88
CA TYR A 414 -3.62 -6.23 -24.90
C TYR A 414 -4.20 -7.66 -24.96
N LYS A 415 -5.53 -7.79 -25.04
CA LYS A 415 -6.22 -9.09 -25.20
C LYS A 415 -5.70 -9.88 -26.40
N LYS A 416 -5.57 -9.22 -27.56
CA LYS A 416 -5.05 -9.84 -28.77
C LYS A 416 -3.60 -10.30 -28.60
N MET A 417 -2.76 -9.43 -28.06
CA MET A 417 -1.35 -9.72 -27.79
C MET A 417 -1.21 -10.90 -26.82
N LEU A 418 -1.99 -10.89 -25.73
CA LEU A 418 -1.98 -11.95 -24.72
C LEU A 418 -2.44 -13.30 -25.32
N ALA A 419 -3.52 -13.30 -26.10
CA ALA A 419 -4.02 -14.51 -26.79
C ALA A 419 -2.97 -15.10 -27.75
N GLN A 420 -2.28 -14.25 -28.52
CA GLN A 420 -1.19 -14.68 -29.41
C GLN A 420 0.00 -15.27 -28.62
N ARG A 421 0.41 -14.61 -27.53
CA ARG A 421 1.50 -15.08 -26.65
C ARG A 421 1.20 -16.44 -26.04
N MET A 422 -0.04 -16.65 -25.60
CA MET A 422 -0.50 -17.89 -24.98
C MET A 422 -1.00 -18.92 -25.99
N LYS A 423 -1.00 -18.60 -27.28
CA LYS A 423 -1.48 -19.46 -28.39
C LYS A 423 -2.94 -19.92 -28.21
N ILE A 424 -3.75 -19.11 -27.53
CA ILE A 424 -5.17 -19.38 -27.33
C ILE A 424 -5.95 -18.93 -28.56
N ARG A 425 -6.78 -19.81 -29.10
CA ARG A 425 -7.75 -19.50 -30.14
C ARG A 425 -9.13 -19.51 -29.54
N PHE A 426 -9.81 -18.41 -29.62
CA PHE A 426 -11.21 -18.31 -29.18
C PHE A 426 -12.13 -18.80 -30.30
N GLU A 427 -12.83 -19.87 -30.03
CA GLU A 427 -13.90 -20.37 -30.91
C GLU A 427 -15.24 -19.86 -30.38
N GLY A 428 -15.89 -19.00 -31.14
CA GLY A 428 -17.20 -18.42 -30.77
C GLY A 428 -17.11 -17.25 -29.77
N ASN A 429 -18.24 -16.95 -29.16
CA ASN A 429 -18.36 -15.83 -28.21
C ASN A 429 -18.14 -16.36 -26.78
N ILE A 430 -16.89 -16.32 -26.28
CA ILE A 430 -16.53 -16.81 -24.96
C ILE A 430 -16.77 -15.72 -23.91
N ASN A 431 -17.53 -16.06 -22.86
CA ASN A 431 -17.73 -15.20 -21.71
C ASN A 431 -16.56 -15.35 -20.72
N LEU A 432 -15.59 -14.43 -20.80
CA LEU A 432 -14.39 -14.44 -19.95
C LEU A 432 -14.72 -14.19 -18.47
N GLY A 433 -15.70 -13.34 -18.19
CA GLY A 433 -16.16 -13.08 -16.83
C GLY A 433 -16.75 -14.33 -16.16
N GLN A 434 -17.49 -15.15 -16.91
CA GLN A 434 -18.02 -16.42 -16.41
C GLN A 434 -16.90 -17.39 -16.05
N ILE A 435 -15.86 -17.49 -16.89
CA ILE A 435 -14.72 -18.38 -16.64
C ILE A 435 -13.99 -17.93 -15.36
N PHE A 436 -13.73 -16.64 -15.25
CA PHE A 436 -13.02 -16.06 -14.09
C PHE A 436 -13.79 -16.26 -12.79
N SER A 437 -15.10 -15.92 -12.77
CA SER A 437 -15.98 -16.06 -11.62
C SER A 437 -16.14 -17.52 -11.19
N LYS A 438 -16.33 -18.43 -12.14
CA LYS A 438 -16.47 -19.86 -11.86
C LYS A 438 -15.21 -20.44 -11.21
N MET A 439 -14.03 -20.11 -11.71
CA MET A 439 -12.76 -20.60 -11.16
C MET A 439 -12.53 -20.05 -9.74
N ARG A 440 -12.80 -18.76 -9.51
CA ARG A 440 -12.73 -18.16 -8.17
C ARG A 440 -13.62 -18.89 -7.17
N ASN A 441 -14.84 -19.22 -7.58
CA ASN A 441 -15.80 -19.91 -6.71
C ASN A 441 -15.37 -21.36 -6.43
N GLU A 442 -14.88 -22.09 -7.43
CA GLU A 442 -14.37 -23.47 -7.26
C GLU A 442 -13.19 -23.50 -6.28
N ILE A 443 -12.27 -22.54 -6.36
CA ILE A 443 -11.16 -22.40 -5.40
C ILE A 443 -11.68 -22.02 -4.01
N GLY A 444 -12.56 -21.04 -3.92
CA GLY A 444 -13.10 -20.55 -2.64
C GLY A 444 -13.91 -21.60 -1.87
N HIS A 445 -14.55 -22.54 -2.58
CA HIS A 445 -15.29 -23.65 -1.96
C HIS A 445 -14.43 -24.90 -1.70
N GLY A 446 -13.11 -24.84 -1.93
CA GLY A 446 -12.19 -25.94 -1.65
C GLY A 446 -12.25 -27.11 -2.66
N HIS A 447 -12.80 -26.87 -3.85
CA HIS A 447 -12.90 -27.86 -4.93
C HIS A 447 -12.20 -27.37 -6.21
N PRO A 448 -10.93 -26.94 -6.14
CA PRO A 448 -10.27 -26.36 -7.29
C PRO A 448 -10.07 -27.41 -8.39
N LYS A 449 -10.46 -27.06 -9.61
CA LYS A 449 -10.10 -27.82 -10.80
C LYS A 449 -8.67 -27.49 -11.24
N GLU A 450 -8.15 -28.30 -12.14
CA GLU A 450 -6.86 -28.02 -12.78
C GLU A 450 -6.90 -26.65 -13.51
N LEU A 451 -5.82 -25.89 -13.38
CA LEU A 451 -5.67 -24.61 -14.05
C LEU A 451 -5.29 -24.81 -15.51
N GLU A 452 -6.16 -24.40 -16.41
CA GLU A 452 -5.96 -24.45 -17.86
C GLU A 452 -5.44 -23.10 -18.39
N ASP A 453 -4.98 -23.08 -19.64
CA ASP A 453 -4.49 -21.86 -20.31
C ASP A 453 -5.52 -20.71 -20.30
N ILE A 454 -6.81 -21.02 -20.40
CA ILE A 454 -7.88 -20.02 -20.37
C ILE A 454 -7.99 -19.37 -18.99
N HIS A 455 -7.75 -20.10 -17.91
CA HIS A 455 -7.72 -19.55 -16.56
C HIS A 455 -6.50 -18.63 -16.39
N ALA A 456 -5.33 -19.04 -16.92
CA ALA A 456 -4.15 -18.18 -16.95
C ALA A 456 -4.38 -16.90 -17.77
N TYR A 457 -5.09 -16.98 -18.86
CA TYR A 457 -5.47 -15.83 -19.68
C TYR A 457 -6.37 -14.84 -18.91
N THR A 458 -7.45 -15.34 -18.28
CA THR A 458 -8.37 -14.48 -17.49
C THR A 458 -7.68 -13.89 -16.29
N TYR A 459 -6.78 -14.61 -15.63
CA TYR A 459 -5.95 -14.12 -14.55
C TYR A 459 -5.04 -12.95 -14.97
N GLN A 460 -4.31 -13.10 -16.09
CA GLN A 460 -3.45 -12.03 -16.60
C GLN A 460 -4.28 -10.79 -16.99
N LEU A 461 -5.46 -11.02 -17.55
CA LEU A 461 -6.38 -9.95 -17.91
C LEU A 461 -6.92 -9.22 -16.68
N ALA A 462 -7.31 -9.96 -15.61
CA ALA A 462 -7.75 -9.37 -14.35
C ALA A 462 -6.67 -8.48 -13.71
N ARG A 463 -5.42 -8.93 -13.68
CA ARG A 463 -4.28 -8.14 -13.22
C ARG A 463 -4.11 -6.83 -14.00
N CYS A 464 -4.23 -6.90 -15.31
CA CYS A 464 -4.19 -5.73 -16.18
C CYS A 464 -5.35 -4.77 -15.88
N MET A 465 -6.58 -5.31 -15.70
CA MET A 465 -7.77 -4.52 -15.37
C MET A 465 -7.65 -3.77 -14.05
N ILE A 466 -7.10 -4.40 -13.00
CA ILE A 466 -6.82 -3.73 -11.72
C ILE A 466 -5.98 -2.48 -11.94
N TYR A 467 -4.90 -2.60 -12.73
CA TYR A 467 -4.04 -1.48 -13.05
C TYR A 467 -4.75 -0.38 -13.87
N VAL A 468 -5.55 -0.79 -14.86
CA VAL A 468 -6.34 0.16 -15.66
C VAL A 468 -7.30 0.94 -14.78
N MET A 469 -8.02 0.28 -13.87
CA MET A 469 -8.95 0.93 -12.95
C MET A 469 -8.26 1.93 -12.02
N ILE A 470 -7.12 1.55 -11.43
CA ILE A 470 -6.33 2.43 -10.55
C ILE A 470 -5.83 3.65 -11.32
N LEU A 471 -5.21 3.44 -12.48
CA LEU A 471 -4.60 4.51 -13.26
C LEU A 471 -5.66 5.47 -13.83
N ASP A 472 -6.79 4.97 -14.28
CA ASP A 472 -7.91 5.79 -14.75
C ASP A 472 -8.51 6.62 -13.61
N ASN A 473 -8.75 6.00 -12.45
CA ASN A 473 -9.28 6.68 -11.26
C ASN A 473 -8.37 7.81 -10.74
N THR A 474 -7.07 7.72 -11.00
CA THR A 474 -6.11 8.79 -10.68
C THR A 474 -5.95 9.84 -11.79
N GLY A 475 -6.75 9.76 -12.85
CA GLY A 475 -6.81 10.73 -13.94
C GLY A 475 -5.65 10.62 -14.92
N ILE A 476 -4.97 9.48 -15.01
CA ILE A 476 -3.96 9.23 -16.03
C ILE A 476 -4.67 8.96 -17.36
N SER A 477 -4.20 9.58 -18.44
CA SER A 477 -4.85 9.47 -19.75
C SER A 477 -4.82 8.05 -20.31
N HIS A 478 -5.87 7.63 -21.02
CA HIS A 478 -5.98 6.31 -21.64
C HIS A 478 -4.77 5.96 -22.53
N ASP A 479 -4.19 6.93 -23.25
CA ASP A 479 -3.00 6.70 -24.06
C ASP A 479 -1.74 6.41 -23.20
N ALA A 480 -1.63 7.05 -22.04
CA ALA A 480 -0.56 6.74 -21.09
C ALA A 480 -0.80 5.38 -20.44
N ILE A 481 -2.04 5.05 -20.07
CA ILE A 481 -2.40 3.75 -19.52
C ILE A 481 -2.06 2.63 -20.51
N LYS A 482 -2.39 2.77 -21.79
CA LYS A 482 -2.01 1.79 -22.84
C LYS A 482 -0.51 1.53 -22.84
N ARG A 483 0.32 2.58 -22.85
CA ARG A 483 1.78 2.43 -22.83
C ARG A 483 2.27 1.71 -21.57
N ILE A 484 1.70 2.06 -20.41
CA ILE A 484 2.03 1.45 -19.12
C ILE A 484 1.69 -0.04 -19.14
N ILE A 485 0.49 -0.41 -19.58
CA ILE A 485 0.04 -1.81 -19.63
C ILE A 485 0.93 -2.66 -20.54
N HIS A 486 1.26 -2.19 -21.74
CA HIS A 486 2.17 -2.90 -22.64
C HIS A 486 3.60 -3.02 -22.12
N LYS A 487 3.99 -2.17 -21.17
CA LYS A 487 5.31 -2.17 -20.56
C LYS A 487 5.40 -3.18 -19.40
N ILE A 488 4.34 -3.30 -18.59
CA ILE A 488 4.35 -4.11 -17.37
C ILE A 488 3.91 -5.57 -17.64
N PHE A 489 2.95 -5.75 -18.49
CA PHE A 489 2.28 -7.03 -18.77
C PHE A 489 2.62 -7.53 -20.18
#